data_ed89103b73941684f8eb4ffa2ecf5b4a
#
_entry.id   ed89103b73941684f8eb4ffa2ecf5b4a
#
_cell.length_a   1.000
_cell.length_b   1.000
_cell.length_c   1.000
_cell.angle_alpha   90.00
_cell.angle_beta   90.00
_cell.angle_gamma   90.00
#
_symmetry.space_group_name_H-M   'P 1'
#
loop_
_entity.id
_entity.type
_entity.pdbx_description
1 polymer ?
#
loop_
_entity_poly.entity_id
_entity_poly.type
_entity_poly.pdbx_seq_one_letter_code
_entity_poly.pdbx_strand_id
1 'polypeptide(L)'
;MGFIEKTIRRNLERKESTMAQIKAEYENVDEFAKYAKGLKTKYPEIFDGIDVDRIKCVSITNKERGKSKKKLWSILPVKQPIRMDCPFSYYVILFASDWAELNEKMRLLLVADALQSIPTDDEGKILSPDMHEY
;
A
#
# COMPACT_ATOMS: atom_id res chain seq x y z
N MET A 1 -0.28 22.42 -41.80
CA MET A 1 0.37 22.36 -40.46
C MET A 1 -0.58 22.59 -39.31
N GLY A 2 -1.66 23.34 -39.47
CA GLY A 2 -2.62 23.60 -38.38
C GLY A 2 -3.28 22.37 -37.79
N PHE A 3 -3.43 21.29 -38.54
CA PHE A 3 -4.07 20.06 -38.05
C PHE A 3 -3.23 19.32 -37.02
N ILE A 4 -1.94 19.21 -37.27
CA ILE A 4 -1.02 18.52 -36.35
C ILE A 4 -0.86 19.32 -35.04
N GLU A 5 -0.75 20.64 -35.14
CA GLU A 5 -0.66 21.52 -33.98
C GLU A 5 -1.90 21.45 -33.09
N LYS A 6 -3.09 21.39 -33.69
CA LYS A 6 -4.34 21.24 -32.95
C LYS A 6 -4.44 19.91 -32.23
N THR A 7 -3.97 18.84 -32.84
CA THR A 7 -3.96 17.51 -32.24
C THR A 7 -3.00 17.45 -31.05
N ILE A 8 -1.80 18.02 -31.18
CA ILE A 8 -0.83 18.10 -30.12
C ILE A 8 -1.36 18.93 -28.93
N ARG A 9 -1.98 20.06 -29.19
CA ARG A 9 -2.59 20.89 -28.14
C ARG A 9 -3.66 20.15 -27.37
N ARG A 10 -4.56 19.43 -28.06
CA ARG A 10 -5.59 18.65 -27.40
C ARG A 10 -5.01 17.60 -26.49
N ASN A 11 -3.96 16.92 -26.92
CA ASN A 11 -3.31 15.88 -26.12
C ASN A 11 -2.61 16.48 -24.90
N LEU A 12 -1.98 17.64 -25.05
CA LEU A 12 -1.37 18.35 -23.94
C LEU A 12 -2.39 18.85 -22.92
N GLU A 13 -3.48 19.44 -23.40
CA GLU A 13 -4.57 19.89 -22.54
C GLU A 13 -5.22 18.75 -21.77
N ARG A 14 -5.39 17.59 -22.39
CA ARG A 14 -5.88 16.40 -21.70
C ARG A 14 -4.93 15.93 -20.62
N LYS A 15 -3.64 15.90 -20.89
CA LYS A 15 -2.62 15.53 -19.88
C LYS A 15 -2.62 16.51 -18.72
N GLU A 16 -2.66 17.79 -18.99
CA GLU A 16 -2.70 18.81 -17.95
C GLU A 16 -3.97 18.68 -17.10
N SER A 17 -5.12 18.50 -17.73
CA SER A 17 -6.39 18.31 -17.05
C SER A 17 -6.39 17.04 -16.19
N THR A 18 -5.85 15.94 -16.70
CA THR A 18 -5.74 14.66 -15.97
C THR A 18 -4.74 14.78 -14.82
N MET A 19 -3.62 15.47 -15.03
CA MET A 19 -2.61 15.69 -13.99
C MET A 19 -3.10 16.65 -12.92
N ALA A 20 -3.84 17.69 -13.29
CA ALA A 20 -4.45 18.62 -12.34
C ALA A 20 -5.49 17.92 -11.47
N GLN A 21 -6.11 16.85 -11.98
CA GLN A 21 -7.09 16.14 -11.22
C GLN A 21 -6.50 15.29 -10.10
N ILE A 22 -5.35 14.60 -10.24
CA ILE A 22 -4.85 13.87 -9.09
C ILE A 22 -3.63 13.02 -9.37
N LYS A 23 -2.50 13.53 -9.08
CA LYS A 23 -1.33 12.71 -8.87
C LYS A 23 -1.29 12.38 -7.39
N ALA A 24 -1.46 11.10 -7.05
CA ALA A 24 -1.41 10.67 -5.66
C ALA A 24 -0.04 10.97 -5.04
N GLU A 25 -0.06 11.56 -3.86
CA GLU A 25 1.13 11.82 -3.07
C GLU A 25 1.18 10.83 -1.91
N TYR A 26 2.36 10.27 -1.65
CA TYR A 26 2.54 9.24 -0.65
C TYR A 26 3.49 9.68 0.45
N GLU A 27 3.19 9.26 1.68
CA GLU A 27 4.07 9.42 2.83
C GLU A 27 4.27 8.09 3.52
N ASN A 28 5.44 7.91 4.17
CA ASN A 28 5.71 6.74 4.98
C ASN A 28 4.86 6.75 6.24
N VAL A 29 4.34 5.58 6.62
CA VAL A 29 3.62 5.39 7.87
C VAL A 29 4.48 4.53 8.79
N ASP A 30 5.40 5.15 9.52
CA ASP A 30 6.35 4.43 10.37
C ASP A 30 5.67 3.77 11.58
N GLU A 31 4.54 4.31 12.01
CA GLU A 31 3.75 3.73 13.09
C GLU A 31 3.28 2.30 12.78
N PHE A 32 3.04 2.00 11.51
CA PHE A 32 2.62 0.66 11.08
C PHE A 32 3.62 -0.40 11.54
N ALA A 33 4.91 -0.15 11.34
CA ALA A 33 5.96 -1.09 11.74
C ALA A 33 5.99 -1.28 13.27
N LYS A 34 5.75 -0.22 14.02
CA LYS A 34 5.68 -0.29 15.48
C LYS A 34 4.53 -1.17 15.94
N TYR A 35 3.35 -0.98 15.39
CA TYR A 35 2.18 -1.82 15.68
C TYR A 35 2.42 -3.26 15.28
N ALA A 36 3.00 -3.48 14.10
CA ALA A 36 3.28 -4.82 13.59
C ALA A 36 4.26 -5.58 14.49
N LYS A 37 5.33 -4.94 14.92
CA LYS A 37 6.31 -5.54 15.84
C LYS A 37 5.69 -5.84 17.20
N GLY A 38 4.83 -4.96 17.69
CA GLY A 38 4.07 -5.18 18.92
C GLY A 38 3.16 -6.40 18.83
N LEU A 39 2.49 -6.56 17.71
CA LEU A 39 1.63 -7.73 17.47
C LEU A 39 2.43 -9.03 17.40
N LYS A 40 3.59 -9.03 16.77
CA LYS A 40 4.47 -10.21 16.73
C LYS A 40 4.91 -10.62 18.14
N THR A 41 5.22 -9.66 18.98
CA THR A 41 5.64 -9.93 20.35
C THR A 41 4.49 -10.44 21.21
N LYS A 42 3.30 -9.88 21.05
CA LYS A 42 2.12 -10.22 21.84
C LYS A 42 1.41 -11.49 21.37
N TYR A 43 1.39 -11.73 20.06
CA TYR A 43 0.70 -12.86 19.45
C TYR A 43 1.63 -13.62 18.49
N PRO A 44 2.72 -14.21 19.00
CA PRO A 44 3.69 -14.90 18.13
C PRO A 44 3.10 -16.07 17.37
N GLU A 45 2.09 -16.73 17.92
CA GLU A 45 1.42 -17.85 17.28
C GLU A 45 0.74 -17.46 15.96
N ILE A 46 0.41 -16.18 15.78
CA ILE A 46 -0.25 -15.67 14.57
C ILE A 46 0.75 -14.96 13.65
N PHE A 47 1.66 -14.16 14.20
CA PHE A 47 2.47 -13.22 13.41
C PHE A 47 3.96 -13.53 13.36
N ASP A 48 4.42 -14.58 14.04
CA ASP A 48 5.87 -14.85 14.15
C ASP A 48 6.55 -15.07 12.78
N GLY A 49 5.85 -15.69 11.84
CA GLY A 49 6.38 -15.93 10.50
C GLY A 49 6.42 -14.72 9.58
N ILE A 50 5.83 -13.60 10.01
CA ILE A 50 5.74 -12.40 9.18
C ILE A 50 6.96 -11.50 9.41
N ASP A 51 7.77 -11.31 8.36
CA ASP A 51 8.93 -10.43 8.41
C ASP A 51 8.47 -8.99 8.13
N VAL A 52 8.32 -8.21 9.19
CA VAL A 52 7.85 -6.82 9.12
C VAL A 52 8.79 -5.95 8.31
N ASP A 53 10.09 -6.26 8.28
CA ASP A 53 11.07 -5.47 7.53
C ASP A 53 10.90 -5.60 6.01
N ARG A 54 10.13 -6.58 5.56
CA ARG A 54 9.81 -6.78 4.14
C ARG A 54 8.49 -6.12 3.73
N ILE A 55 7.84 -5.44 4.65
CA ILE A 55 6.56 -4.76 4.44
C ILE A 55 6.75 -3.27 4.63
N LYS A 56 6.34 -2.48 3.65
CA LYS A 56 6.37 -1.01 3.74
C LYS A 56 4.95 -0.50 3.77
N CYS A 57 4.65 0.37 4.73
CA CYS A 57 3.36 1.06 4.77
C CYS A 57 3.49 2.50 4.32
N VAL A 58 2.62 2.90 3.40
CA VAL A 58 2.53 4.28 2.92
C VAL A 58 1.08 4.75 2.97
N SER A 59 0.88 6.05 3.11
CA SER A 59 -0.45 6.64 3.05
C SER A 59 -0.55 7.62 1.88
N ILE A 60 -1.75 7.69 1.30
CA ILE A 60 -2.06 8.69 0.27
C ILE A 60 -2.54 9.94 1.00
N THR A 61 -1.80 11.04 0.82
CA THR A 61 -2.03 12.27 1.60
C THR A 61 -2.98 13.26 0.94
N ASN A 62 -3.12 13.21 -0.38
CA ASN A 62 -3.87 14.21 -1.14
C ASN A 62 -5.17 13.69 -1.76
N LYS A 63 -5.58 12.50 -1.40
CA LYS A 63 -6.82 11.87 -1.87
C LYS A 63 -7.57 11.25 -0.72
N GLU A 64 -8.89 11.25 -0.83
CA GLU A 64 -9.75 10.52 0.08
C GLU A 64 -10.13 9.17 -0.52
N ARG A 65 -10.44 8.22 0.35
CA ARG A 65 -10.93 6.90 -0.05
C ARG A 65 -12.27 7.04 -0.78
N GLY A 66 -12.40 6.41 -1.93
CA GLY A 66 -13.65 6.38 -2.67
C GLY A 66 -14.77 5.70 -1.88
N LYS A 67 -16.00 6.19 -2.01
CA LYS A 67 -17.18 5.66 -1.30
C LYS A 67 -17.45 4.18 -1.58
N SER A 68 -17.01 3.69 -2.72
CA SER A 68 -17.16 2.28 -3.11
C SER A 68 -16.15 1.35 -2.44
N LYS A 69 -15.05 1.89 -1.91
CA LYS A 69 -14.02 1.09 -1.25
C LYS A 69 -14.36 0.94 0.22
N LYS A 70 -14.68 -0.28 0.62
CA LYS A 70 -15.03 -0.60 2.01
C LYS A 70 -13.80 -0.81 2.90
N LYS A 71 -12.70 -1.30 2.34
CA LYS A 71 -11.47 -1.55 3.10
C LYS A 71 -10.64 -0.28 3.23
N LEU A 72 -10.11 -0.03 4.42
CA LEU A 72 -9.29 1.13 4.74
C LEU A 72 -7.83 0.97 4.27
N TRP A 73 -7.47 -0.20 3.78
CA TRP A 73 -6.11 -0.54 3.35
C TRP A 73 -6.15 -1.42 2.11
N SER A 74 -5.03 -1.42 1.39
CA SER A 74 -4.82 -2.34 0.28
C SER A 74 -3.40 -2.89 0.32
N ILE A 75 -3.21 -4.08 -0.26
CA ILE A 75 -1.90 -4.74 -0.33
C ILE A 75 -1.43 -4.72 -1.78
N LEU A 76 -0.22 -4.21 -1.99
CA LEU A 76 0.42 -4.18 -3.30
C LEU A 76 1.65 -5.09 -3.27
N PRO A 77 1.63 -6.22 -3.99
CA PRO A 77 2.82 -7.07 -4.08
C PRO A 77 3.89 -6.41 -4.97
N VAL A 78 5.15 -6.54 -4.57
CA VAL A 78 6.28 -6.03 -5.33
C VAL A 78 6.89 -7.19 -6.10
N LYS A 79 6.67 -7.22 -7.42
CA LYS A 79 7.13 -8.29 -8.31
C LYS A 79 8.36 -7.85 -9.13
N GLN A 80 9.05 -8.82 -9.73
CA GLN A 80 10.12 -8.53 -10.66
C GLN A 80 9.59 -7.74 -11.88
N PRO A 81 10.37 -6.80 -12.48
CA PRO A 81 11.77 -6.50 -12.14
C PRO A 81 11.95 -5.47 -11.02
N ILE A 82 10.88 -4.83 -10.55
CA ILE A 82 10.94 -3.77 -9.52
C ILE A 82 11.58 -4.29 -8.24
N ARG A 83 11.33 -5.54 -7.90
CA ARG A 83 11.85 -6.17 -6.70
C ARG A 83 13.37 -6.27 -6.66
N MET A 84 14.04 -6.24 -7.79
CA MET A 84 15.52 -6.26 -7.84
C MET A 84 16.14 -5.09 -7.10
N ASP A 85 15.48 -3.94 -7.11
CA ASP A 85 15.97 -2.71 -6.49
C ASP A 85 15.17 -2.32 -5.23
N CYS A 86 14.19 -3.13 -4.83
CA CYS A 86 13.32 -2.84 -3.72
C CYS A 86 13.46 -3.90 -2.61
N PRO A 87 13.79 -3.52 -1.38
CA PRO A 87 13.93 -4.48 -0.28
C PRO A 87 12.61 -5.02 0.23
N PHE A 88 11.49 -4.40 -0.15
CA PHE A 88 10.16 -4.78 0.33
C PHE A 88 9.49 -5.77 -0.62
N SER A 89 8.76 -6.72 -0.04
CA SER A 89 7.96 -7.69 -0.80
C SER A 89 6.52 -7.21 -0.99
N TYR A 90 6.00 -6.44 -0.04
CA TYR A 90 4.63 -5.93 -0.06
C TYR A 90 4.58 -4.50 0.43
N TYR A 91 3.68 -3.73 -0.16
CA TYR A 91 3.30 -2.42 0.33
C TYR A 91 1.89 -2.49 0.89
N VAL A 92 1.68 -1.89 2.04
CA VAL A 92 0.35 -1.62 2.58
C VAL A 92 0.04 -0.16 2.29
N ILE A 93 -1.07 0.09 1.62
CA ILE A 93 -1.46 1.44 1.21
C ILE A 93 -2.71 1.86 1.96
N LEU A 94 -2.65 2.99 2.65
CA LEU A 94 -3.73 3.58 3.42
C LEU A 94 -4.08 4.96 2.85
N PHE A 95 -5.21 5.51 3.29
CA PHE A 95 -5.52 6.93 3.09
C PHE A 95 -5.21 7.67 4.38
N ALA A 96 -4.44 8.77 4.28
CA ALA A 96 -4.02 9.53 5.45
C ALA A 96 -5.21 10.06 6.27
N SER A 97 -6.28 10.48 5.59
CA SER A 97 -7.50 10.95 6.25
C SER A 97 -8.15 9.87 7.10
N ASP A 98 -8.25 8.64 6.58
CA ASP A 98 -8.81 7.51 7.33
C ASP A 98 -7.94 7.17 8.53
N TRP A 99 -6.61 7.09 8.33
CA TRP A 99 -5.67 6.77 9.39
C TRP A 99 -5.72 7.78 10.54
N ALA A 100 -5.83 9.07 10.20
CA ALA A 100 -5.89 10.14 11.19
C ALA A 100 -7.14 10.06 12.07
N GLU A 101 -8.25 9.55 11.54
CA GLU A 101 -9.50 9.42 12.29
C GLU A 101 -9.53 8.20 13.22
N LEU A 102 -8.64 7.24 13.02
CA LEU A 102 -8.60 6.03 13.83
C LEU A 102 -7.89 6.29 15.16
N ASN A 103 -8.44 5.75 16.25
CA ASN A 103 -7.75 5.74 17.53
C ASN A 103 -6.70 4.62 17.55
N GLU A 104 -5.89 4.57 18.60
CA GLU A 104 -4.80 3.60 18.71
C GLU A 104 -5.29 2.15 18.61
N LYS A 105 -6.38 1.82 19.27
CA LYS A 105 -6.96 0.48 19.22
C LYS A 105 -7.40 0.10 17.81
N MET A 106 -8.04 1.01 17.11
CA MET A 106 -8.51 0.78 15.74
C MET A 106 -7.36 0.68 14.75
N ARG A 107 -6.30 1.47 14.95
CA ARG A 107 -5.07 1.36 14.15
C ARG A 107 -4.41 0.00 14.33
N LEU A 108 -4.35 -0.48 15.57
CA LEU A 108 -3.80 -1.81 15.86
C LEU A 108 -4.60 -2.91 15.17
N LEU A 109 -5.93 -2.83 15.22
CA LEU A 109 -6.80 -3.80 14.53
C LEU A 109 -6.61 -3.77 13.01
N LEU A 110 -6.46 -2.58 12.43
CA LEU A 110 -6.21 -2.42 11.00
C LEU A 110 -4.89 -3.06 10.62
N VAL A 111 -3.84 -2.83 11.40
CA VAL A 111 -2.52 -3.43 11.16
C VAL A 111 -2.60 -4.95 11.24
N ALA A 112 -3.30 -5.49 12.22
CA ALA A 112 -3.51 -6.93 12.37
C ALA A 112 -4.21 -7.52 11.14
N ASP A 113 -5.28 -6.88 10.68
CA ASP A 113 -6.02 -7.32 9.48
C ASP A 113 -5.15 -7.27 8.23
N ALA A 114 -4.39 -6.20 8.05
CA ALA A 114 -3.49 -6.04 6.92
C ALA A 114 -2.41 -7.12 6.89
N LEU A 115 -1.80 -7.40 8.03
CA LEU A 115 -0.77 -8.44 8.15
C LEU A 115 -1.34 -9.84 7.84
N GLN A 116 -2.55 -10.12 8.32
CA GLN A 116 -3.21 -11.42 8.05
C GLN A 116 -3.64 -11.56 6.60
N SER A 117 -3.74 -10.47 5.87
CA SER A 117 -4.09 -10.48 4.44
C SER A 117 -2.90 -10.70 3.52
N ILE A 118 -1.68 -10.60 4.05
CA ILE A 118 -0.48 -10.90 3.28
C ILE A 118 -0.39 -12.41 3.10
N PRO A 119 -0.19 -12.90 1.86
CA PRO A 119 -0.08 -14.33 1.62
C PRO A 119 1.09 -14.96 2.36
N THR A 120 0.83 -16.10 2.98
CA THR A 120 1.83 -16.85 3.75
C THR A 120 1.86 -18.32 3.31
N ASP A 121 3.00 -18.98 3.56
CA ASP A 121 3.13 -20.41 3.33
C ASP A 121 2.56 -21.22 4.52
N ASP A 122 2.71 -22.56 4.48
CA ASP A 122 2.18 -23.44 5.53
C ASP A 122 2.83 -23.22 6.89
N GLU A 123 4.02 -22.61 6.92
CA GLU A 123 4.73 -22.25 8.14
C GLU A 123 4.40 -20.86 8.65
N GLY A 124 3.52 -20.12 7.95
CA GLY A 124 3.15 -18.77 8.30
C GLY A 124 4.14 -17.70 7.83
N LYS A 125 5.13 -18.07 7.04
CA LYS A 125 6.10 -17.11 6.48
C LYS A 125 5.55 -16.43 5.25
N ILE A 126 5.95 -15.16 5.03
CA ILE A 126 5.52 -14.40 3.87
C ILE A 126 5.97 -15.09 2.58
N LEU A 127 5.02 -15.32 1.67
CA LEU A 127 5.32 -15.83 0.34
C LEU A 127 5.94 -14.73 -0.51
N SER A 128 6.89 -15.10 -1.37
CA SER A 128 7.40 -14.18 -2.37
C SER A 128 6.29 -13.84 -3.36
N PRO A 129 6.08 -12.56 -3.72
CA PRO A 129 5.06 -12.18 -4.70
C PRO A 129 5.19 -12.90 -6.03
N ASP A 130 6.42 -13.26 -6.43
CA ASP A 130 6.68 -13.95 -7.69
C ASP A 130 6.20 -15.40 -7.69
N MET A 131 5.99 -15.99 -6.52
CA MET A 131 5.50 -17.37 -6.37
C MET A 131 3.98 -17.47 -6.42
N HIS A 132 3.28 -16.36 -6.45
CA HIS A 132 1.82 -16.29 -6.45
C HIS A 132 1.17 -16.57 -7.77
N GLU A 133 1.92 -16.67 -8.84
CA GLU A 133 1.40 -16.81 -10.18
C GLU A 133 1.16 -18.26 -10.59
N TYR A 134 1.23 -19.17 -9.64
CA TYR A 134 1.03 -20.61 -9.90
C TYR A 134 -0.30 -21.09 -9.41
#